data_e69face4e5aa45f332b2dd4fb4852797
#
_entry.id   e69face4e5aa45f332b2dd4fb4852797
#
_cell.length_a   1.000
_cell.length_b   1.000
_cell.length_c   1.000
_cell.angle_alpha   90.00
_cell.angle_beta   90.00
_cell.angle_gamma   90.00
#
_symmetry.space_group_name_H-M   'P 1'
#
loop_
_entity.id
_entity.type
_entity.pdbx_description
1 polymer ?
#
loop_
_entity_poly.entity_id
_entity_poly.type
_entity_poly.pdbx_seq_one_letter_code
_entity_poly.pdbx_strand_id
1 'polypeptide(L)'
;TYKPGRSKIGKLKNIIKLSANESALGISPKARKVLFNKNINLSKYPDSKSKDLRFKISKVYKCDFNKVICGSGSDEIIQMICQLFLKPSDEVVVPEYSFLMYRIYAKIVGANVKFAKEKNFKVSVDEIIKKVSKKTKIVFLANPNNPTGTYLKKIELISLRKKLNQKILLVIDDAYFEYMKNKDYKSGLDLFKNK
;
A
#
# COMPACT_ATOMS: atom_id res chain seq x y z
N THR A 1 -3.50 10.53 16.33
CA THR A 1 -4.67 10.77 15.45
C THR A 1 -4.20 11.23 14.08
N TYR A 2 -4.72 10.64 13.00
CA TYR A 2 -4.49 11.09 11.65
C TYR A 2 -5.13 12.47 11.44
N LYS A 3 -4.36 13.44 10.95
CA LYS A 3 -4.88 14.75 10.55
C LYS A 3 -4.75 14.85 9.02
N PRO A 4 -5.86 14.84 8.26
CA PRO A 4 -5.79 15.02 6.82
C PRO A 4 -5.27 16.43 6.48
N GLY A 5 -4.69 16.59 5.30
CA GLY A 5 -4.27 17.88 4.80
C GLY A 5 -5.44 18.85 4.67
N ARG A 6 -5.20 20.13 4.98
CA ARG A 6 -6.23 21.17 4.89
C ARG A 6 -6.58 21.44 3.43
N SER A 7 -7.87 21.43 3.11
CA SER A 7 -8.40 21.77 1.78
C SER A 7 -8.91 23.22 1.69
N LYS A 8 -9.01 23.93 2.82
CA LYS A 8 -9.45 25.33 2.91
C LYS A 8 -8.57 26.09 3.89
N ILE A 9 -8.24 27.33 3.57
CA ILE A 9 -7.48 28.25 4.43
C ILE A 9 -8.28 29.55 4.52
N GLY A 10 -9.07 29.67 5.57
CA GLY A 10 -9.94 30.83 5.78
C GLY A 10 -10.86 31.10 4.58
N LYS A 11 -10.87 32.36 4.10
CA LYS A 11 -11.69 32.84 2.97
C LYS A 11 -10.94 32.83 1.63
N LEU A 12 -9.71 32.25 1.56
CA LEU A 12 -8.91 32.27 0.34
C LEU A 12 -9.58 31.40 -0.73
N LYS A 13 -9.69 31.96 -1.94
CA LYS A 13 -10.16 31.28 -3.14
C LYS A 13 -8.95 30.80 -3.97
N ASN A 14 -9.14 29.77 -4.79
CA ASN A 14 -8.10 29.25 -5.71
C ASN A 14 -6.83 28.71 -5.02
N ILE A 15 -7.01 27.98 -3.94
CA ILE A 15 -5.90 27.36 -3.20
C ILE A 15 -5.37 26.16 -4.00
N ILE A 16 -4.05 26.12 -4.24
CA ILE A 16 -3.37 24.95 -4.76
C ILE A 16 -3.12 23.99 -3.58
N LYS A 17 -3.86 22.89 -3.54
CA LYS A 17 -3.75 21.86 -2.50
C LYS A 17 -2.60 20.90 -2.82
N LEU A 18 -1.53 20.96 -2.04
CA LEU A 18 -0.37 20.07 -2.14
C LEU A 18 -0.25 19.12 -0.94
N SER A 19 -1.28 19.05 -0.10
CA SER A 19 -1.27 18.28 1.16
C SER A 19 -1.79 16.85 1.02
N ALA A 20 -2.13 16.42 -0.18
CA ALA A 20 -2.56 15.06 -0.50
C ALA A 20 -2.08 14.69 -1.91
N ASN A 21 -1.86 13.39 -2.14
CA ASN A 21 -1.40 12.87 -3.44
C ASN A 21 -2.59 12.75 -4.43
N GLU A 22 -3.28 13.86 -4.68
CA GLU A 22 -4.37 13.93 -5.65
C GLU A 22 -3.82 14.22 -7.06
N SER A 23 -4.49 13.69 -8.10
CA SER A 23 -4.07 13.95 -9.48
C SER A 23 -4.42 15.37 -9.90
N ALA A 24 -3.41 16.20 -10.19
CA ALA A 24 -3.61 17.53 -10.75
C ALA A 24 -4.23 17.51 -12.17
N LEU A 25 -4.13 16.39 -12.87
CA LEU A 25 -4.72 16.19 -14.21
C LEU A 25 -6.19 15.73 -14.14
N GLY A 26 -6.70 15.46 -12.93
CA GLY A 26 -8.04 14.94 -12.72
C GLY A 26 -8.20 13.47 -13.14
N ILE A 27 -9.44 13.10 -13.43
CA ILE A 27 -9.81 11.74 -13.81
C ILE A 27 -9.56 11.47 -15.30
N SER A 28 -9.13 10.25 -15.64
CA SER A 28 -9.02 9.80 -17.03
C SER A 28 -10.33 10.02 -17.81
N PRO A 29 -10.29 10.57 -19.04
CA PRO A 29 -11.48 10.74 -19.86
C PRO A 29 -12.26 9.44 -20.11
N LYS A 30 -11.56 8.31 -20.25
CA LYS A 30 -12.19 6.99 -20.39
C LYS A 30 -12.94 6.57 -19.12
N ALA A 31 -12.33 6.77 -17.94
CA ALA A 31 -12.99 6.48 -16.66
C ALA A 31 -14.20 7.40 -16.44
N ARG A 32 -14.07 8.69 -16.76
CA ARG A 32 -15.16 9.67 -16.68
C ARG A 32 -16.34 9.25 -17.54
N LYS A 33 -16.11 8.79 -18.78
CA LYS A 33 -17.17 8.30 -19.67
C LYS A 33 -17.96 7.14 -19.05
N VAL A 34 -17.30 6.23 -18.36
CA VAL A 34 -17.97 5.10 -17.69
C VAL A 34 -18.77 5.57 -16.48
N LEU A 35 -18.23 6.46 -15.63
CA LEU A 35 -18.93 6.99 -14.45
C LEU A 35 -20.22 7.75 -14.80
N PHE A 36 -20.21 8.46 -15.94
CA PHE A 36 -21.39 9.20 -16.40
C PHE A 36 -22.27 8.40 -17.35
N ASN A 37 -22.08 7.09 -17.46
CA ASN A 37 -22.95 6.21 -18.23
C ASN A 37 -24.32 6.08 -17.54
N LYS A 38 -25.38 6.53 -18.22
CA LYS A 38 -26.77 6.50 -17.72
C LYS A 38 -27.32 5.08 -17.46
N ASN A 39 -26.63 4.04 -17.95
CA ASN A 39 -27.06 2.64 -17.80
C ASN A 39 -26.59 1.99 -16.47
N ILE A 40 -25.95 2.73 -15.59
CA ILE A 40 -25.57 2.21 -14.26
C ILE A 40 -26.85 2.06 -13.42
N ASN A 41 -27.16 0.84 -13.05
CA ASN A 41 -28.31 0.54 -12.19
C ASN A 41 -27.89 0.57 -10.70
N LEU A 42 -28.12 1.71 -10.06
CA LEU A 42 -27.79 1.93 -8.65
C LEU A 42 -28.76 1.25 -7.65
N SER A 43 -29.87 0.69 -8.12
CA SER A 43 -30.85 0.01 -7.25
C SER A 43 -30.47 -1.44 -6.91
N LYS A 44 -29.45 -1.98 -7.57
CA LYS A 44 -28.97 -3.35 -7.34
C LYS A 44 -27.74 -3.37 -6.45
N TYR A 45 -27.62 -4.38 -5.61
CA TYR A 45 -26.39 -4.64 -4.88
C TYR A 45 -25.24 -4.90 -5.86
N PRO A 46 -24.03 -4.41 -5.54
CA PRO A 46 -22.84 -4.73 -6.33
C PRO A 46 -22.50 -6.22 -6.22
N ASP A 47 -21.73 -6.74 -7.20
CA ASP A 47 -21.16 -8.08 -7.10
C ASP A 47 -20.16 -8.15 -5.92
N SER A 48 -20.55 -8.89 -4.86
CA SER A 48 -19.73 -9.06 -3.65
C SER A 48 -18.35 -9.67 -3.91
N LYS A 49 -18.16 -10.36 -5.04
CA LYS A 49 -16.90 -10.97 -5.45
C LYS A 49 -16.08 -10.10 -6.39
N SER A 50 -16.60 -8.95 -6.82
CA SER A 50 -15.93 -8.03 -7.76
C SER A 50 -15.32 -8.74 -8.97
N LYS A 51 -16.02 -9.73 -9.54
CA LYS A 51 -15.50 -10.66 -10.56
C LYS A 51 -14.89 -9.93 -11.75
N ASP A 52 -15.63 -8.97 -12.33
CA ASP A 52 -15.18 -8.26 -13.53
C ASP A 52 -13.94 -7.43 -13.26
N LEU A 53 -13.88 -6.75 -12.12
CA LEU A 53 -12.71 -5.98 -11.70
C LEU A 53 -11.49 -6.88 -11.49
N ARG A 54 -11.65 -7.96 -10.73
CA ARG A 54 -10.59 -8.95 -10.49
C ARG A 54 -10.09 -9.58 -11.78
N PHE A 55 -11.00 -9.90 -12.71
CA PHE A 55 -10.63 -10.42 -14.03
C PHE A 55 -9.80 -9.40 -14.82
N LYS A 56 -10.21 -8.14 -14.85
CA LYS A 56 -9.45 -7.08 -15.53
C LYS A 56 -8.08 -6.86 -14.88
N ILE A 57 -7.99 -6.84 -13.57
CA ILE A 57 -6.73 -6.75 -12.82
C ILE A 57 -5.81 -7.93 -13.20
N SER A 58 -6.32 -9.16 -13.15
CA SER A 58 -5.52 -10.34 -13.46
C SER A 58 -4.96 -10.32 -14.90
N LYS A 59 -5.73 -9.80 -15.86
CA LYS A 59 -5.28 -9.63 -17.25
C LYS A 59 -4.24 -8.54 -17.41
N VAL A 60 -4.46 -7.37 -16.81
CA VAL A 60 -3.54 -6.22 -16.90
C VAL A 60 -2.19 -6.56 -16.25
N TYR A 61 -2.22 -7.14 -15.06
CA TYR A 61 -1.00 -7.42 -14.28
C TYR A 61 -0.47 -8.85 -14.47
N LYS A 62 -1.10 -9.65 -15.32
CA LYS A 62 -0.71 -11.04 -15.61
C LYS A 62 -0.51 -11.88 -14.34
N CYS A 63 -1.48 -11.82 -13.45
CA CYS A 63 -1.49 -12.57 -12.18
C CYS A 63 -2.70 -13.50 -12.11
N ASP A 64 -2.68 -14.44 -11.16
CA ASP A 64 -3.78 -15.38 -10.94
C ASP A 64 -5.02 -14.63 -10.44
N PHE A 65 -6.14 -14.79 -11.13
CA PHE A 65 -7.44 -14.24 -10.75
C PHE A 65 -7.86 -14.62 -9.32
N ASN A 66 -7.56 -15.84 -8.90
CA ASN A 66 -7.94 -16.34 -7.58
C ASN A 66 -7.10 -15.71 -6.43
N LYS A 67 -5.99 -15.07 -6.77
CA LYS A 67 -5.11 -14.36 -5.83
C LYS A 67 -5.39 -12.85 -5.76
N VAL A 68 -6.45 -12.37 -6.43
CA VAL A 68 -6.83 -10.95 -6.42
C VAL A 68 -7.96 -10.74 -5.43
N ILE A 69 -7.79 -9.80 -4.51
CA ILE A 69 -8.82 -9.32 -3.58
C ILE A 69 -8.99 -7.83 -3.82
N CYS A 70 -10.22 -7.35 -3.84
CA CYS A 70 -10.55 -5.93 -3.98
C CYS A 70 -11.07 -5.37 -2.66
N GLY A 71 -10.80 -4.10 -2.42
CA GLY A 71 -11.30 -3.33 -1.28
C GLY A 71 -11.44 -1.85 -1.65
N SER A 72 -11.95 -1.05 -0.74
CA SER A 72 -12.09 0.40 -0.86
C SER A 72 -10.73 1.09 -0.70
N GLY A 73 -9.87 0.91 -1.70
CA GLY A 73 -8.47 1.34 -1.68
C GLY A 73 -7.56 0.44 -0.84
N SER A 74 -6.28 0.81 -0.78
CA SER A 74 -5.28 0.08 0.01
C SER A 74 -5.58 0.12 1.51
N ASP A 75 -6.24 1.14 2.00
CA ASP A 75 -6.60 1.28 3.42
C ASP A 75 -7.40 0.09 3.93
N GLU A 76 -8.47 -0.30 3.23
CA GLU A 76 -9.28 -1.45 3.63
C GLU A 76 -8.49 -2.75 3.55
N ILE A 77 -7.65 -2.92 2.53
CA ILE A 77 -6.79 -4.11 2.40
C ILE A 77 -5.78 -4.18 3.55
N ILE A 78 -5.16 -3.08 3.94
CA ILE A 78 -4.24 -3.02 5.08
C ILE A 78 -4.97 -3.37 6.38
N GLN A 79 -6.19 -2.84 6.57
CA GLN A 79 -7.04 -3.16 7.71
C GLN A 79 -7.36 -4.66 7.76
N MET A 80 -7.81 -5.26 6.66
CA MET A 80 -8.11 -6.69 6.56
C MET A 80 -6.88 -7.54 6.89
N ILE A 81 -5.70 -7.17 6.34
CA ILE A 81 -4.44 -7.88 6.65
C ILE A 81 -4.14 -7.83 8.15
N CYS A 82 -4.26 -6.65 8.78
CA CYS A 82 -4.03 -6.54 10.21
C CYS A 82 -5.01 -7.40 11.02
N GLN A 83 -6.30 -7.38 10.68
CA GLN A 83 -7.33 -8.16 11.38
C GLN A 83 -7.15 -9.68 11.22
N LEU A 84 -6.68 -10.14 10.06
CA LEU A 84 -6.53 -11.57 9.77
C LEU A 84 -5.24 -12.16 10.34
N PHE A 85 -4.16 -11.40 10.36
CA PHE A 85 -2.81 -11.93 10.65
C PHE A 85 -2.22 -11.48 11.97
N LEU A 86 -2.86 -10.55 12.69
CA LEU A 86 -2.38 -10.03 13.95
C LEU A 86 -3.36 -10.30 15.09
N LYS A 87 -2.79 -10.49 16.27
CA LYS A 87 -3.49 -10.50 17.54
C LYS A 87 -2.77 -9.60 18.54
N PRO A 88 -3.39 -9.26 19.69
CA PRO A 88 -2.74 -8.50 20.73
C PRO A 88 -1.37 -9.07 21.09
N SER A 89 -0.38 -8.19 21.29
CA SER A 89 1.03 -8.49 21.57
C SER A 89 1.90 -9.00 20.40
N ASP A 90 1.34 -9.35 19.23
CA ASP A 90 2.14 -9.55 18.03
C ASP A 90 2.90 -8.27 17.65
N GLU A 91 3.93 -8.40 16.84
CA GLU A 91 4.74 -7.26 16.40
C GLU A 91 4.65 -7.04 14.89
N VAL A 92 4.61 -5.76 14.53
CA VAL A 92 4.67 -5.30 13.14
C VAL A 92 5.89 -4.40 12.98
N VAL A 93 6.68 -4.61 11.94
CA VAL A 93 7.79 -3.72 11.59
C VAL A 93 7.37 -2.82 10.44
N VAL A 94 7.59 -1.53 10.61
CA VAL A 94 7.32 -0.48 9.60
C VAL A 94 8.52 0.46 9.50
N PRO A 95 8.85 1.01 8.32
CA PRO A 95 9.81 2.10 8.23
C PRO A 95 9.33 3.32 9.00
N GLU A 96 10.25 4.13 9.52
CA GLU A 96 9.95 5.26 10.41
C GLU A 96 9.08 6.32 9.72
N TYR A 97 9.40 6.66 8.49
CA TYR A 97 8.66 7.62 7.65
C TYR A 97 7.82 6.89 6.60
N SER A 98 6.97 5.97 7.02
CA SER A 98 6.09 5.21 6.13
C SER A 98 4.64 5.67 6.22
N PHE A 99 3.81 5.13 5.33
CA PHE A 99 2.38 5.43 5.33
C PHE A 99 1.74 5.15 6.70
N LEU A 100 1.06 6.18 7.21
CA LEU A 100 0.58 6.22 8.58
C LEU A 100 -0.37 5.09 8.95
N MET A 101 -1.15 4.60 7.96
CA MET A 101 -2.21 3.62 8.21
C MET A 101 -1.67 2.25 8.65
N TYR A 102 -0.46 1.86 8.28
CA TYR A 102 0.15 0.61 8.76
C TYR A 102 0.18 0.55 10.29
N ARG A 103 0.69 1.62 10.92
CA ARG A 103 0.78 1.68 12.39
C ARG A 103 -0.56 1.89 13.07
N ILE A 104 -1.51 2.57 12.40
CA ILE A 104 -2.85 2.79 12.96
C ILE A 104 -3.60 1.45 13.03
N TYR A 105 -3.70 0.72 11.92
CA TYR A 105 -4.42 -0.56 11.90
C TYR A 105 -3.75 -1.63 12.76
N ALA A 106 -2.42 -1.69 12.79
CA ALA A 106 -1.72 -2.58 13.71
C ALA A 106 -2.07 -2.29 15.19
N LYS A 107 -2.13 -1.00 15.57
CA LYS A 107 -2.51 -0.61 16.95
C LYS A 107 -3.98 -0.89 17.27
N ILE A 108 -4.90 -0.76 16.30
CA ILE A 108 -6.33 -1.05 16.51
C ILE A 108 -6.53 -2.50 16.94
N VAL A 109 -5.75 -3.44 16.40
CA VAL A 109 -5.81 -4.87 16.78
C VAL A 109 -4.92 -5.21 18.00
N GLY A 110 -4.33 -4.21 18.68
CA GLY A 110 -3.49 -4.40 19.86
C GLY A 110 -2.07 -4.89 19.58
N ALA A 111 -1.60 -4.83 18.33
CA ALA A 111 -0.24 -5.21 17.99
C ALA A 111 0.77 -4.10 18.29
N ASN A 112 2.01 -4.50 18.60
CA ASN A 112 3.12 -3.62 18.86
C ASN A 112 3.82 -3.20 17.57
N VAL A 113 4.02 -1.89 17.37
CA VAL A 113 4.69 -1.35 16.19
C VAL A 113 6.15 -1.08 16.49
N LYS A 114 7.04 -1.68 15.69
CA LYS A 114 8.49 -1.46 15.73
C LYS A 114 8.89 -0.61 14.52
N PHE A 115 9.57 0.50 14.79
CA PHE A 115 10.02 1.42 13.74
C PHE A 115 11.44 1.09 13.32
N ALA A 116 11.62 0.81 12.03
CA ALA A 116 12.94 0.67 11.41
C ALA A 116 13.44 2.06 10.98
N LYS A 117 14.63 2.45 11.45
CA LYS A 117 15.22 3.75 11.10
C LYS A 117 15.50 3.85 9.61
N GLU A 118 15.33 5.03 9.07
CA GLU A 118 15.68 5.35 7.69
C GLU A 118 17.00 6.14 7.64
N LYS A 119 17.74 5.97 6.55
CA LYS A 119 18.96 6.76 6.27
C LYS A 119 18.65 7.70 5.10
N ASN A 120 18.77 8.99 5.33
CA ASN A 120 18.45 10.02 4.34
C ASN A 120 17.03 9.81 3.73
N PHE A 121 16.04 9.55 4.58
CA PHE A 121 14.66 9.27 4.20
C PHE A 121 14.48 8.05 3.29
N LYS A 122 15.49 7.19 3.18
CA LYS A 122 15.43 5.93 2.44
C LYS A 122 15.34 4.75 3.40
N VAL A 123 14.43 3.83 3.11
CA VAL A 123 14.27 2.57 3.82
C VAL A 123 15.56 1.76 3.77
N SER A 124 15.95 1.17 4.89
CA SER A 124 17.13 0.31 5.02
C SER A 124 16.71 -1.13 5.34
N VAL A 125 17.11 -2.06 4.51
CA VAL A 125 16.87 -3.50 4.71
C VAL A 125 17.44 -3.96 6.06
N ASP A 126 18.66 -3.55 6.38
CA ASP A 126 19.32 -3.98 7.62
C ASP A 126 18.63 -3.41 8.86
N GLU A 127 18.14 -2.17 8.79
CA GLU A 127 17.38 -1.58 9.90
C GLU A 127 16.00 -2.28 10.10
N ILE A 128 15.35 -2.71 9.02
CA ILE A 128 14.15 -3.56 9.12
C ILE A 128 14.49 -4.86 9.84
N ILE A 129 15.52 -5.58 9.38
CA ILE A 129 15.92 -6.87 9.95
C ILE A 129 16.30 -6.76 11.44
N LYS A 130 17.00 -5.69 11.84
CA LYS A 130 17.32 -5.42 13.26
C LYS A 130 16.07 -5.28 14.15
N LYS A 131 14.92 -4.90 13.60
CA LYS A 131 13.66 -4.75 14.35
C LYS A 131 12.81 -6.01 14.39
N VAL A 132 13.13 -7.00 13.57
CA VAL A 132 12.44 -8.29 13.53
C VAL A 132 12.76 -9.10 14.78
N SER A 133 11.73 -9.65 15.39
CA SER A 133 11.82 -10.57 16.55
C SER A 133 11.01 -11.85 16.30
N LYS A 134 11.02 -12.77 17.26
CA LYS A 134 10.15 -13.98 17.24
C LYS A 134 8.65 -13.65 17.26
N LYS A 135 8.27 -12.45 17.72
CA LYS A 135 6.88 -11.96 17.78
C LYS A 135 6.45 -11.24 16.48
N THR A 136 7.37 -10.92 15.59
CA THR A 136 7.06 -10.22 14.35
C THR A 136 6.24 -11.11 13.42
N LYS A 137 5.06 -10.61 13.00
CA LYS A 137 4.15 -11.29 12.06
C LYS A 137 4.14 -10.62 10.70
N ILE A 138 4.22 -9.29 10.67
CA ILE A 138 4.11 -8.51 9.43
C ILE A 138 5.27 -7.52 9.33
N VAL A 139 5.79 -7.35 8.13
CA VAL A 139 6.61 -6.21 7.71
C VAL A 139 5.84 -5.48 6.62
N PHE A 140 5.47 -4.22 6.87
CA PHE A 140 4.89 -3.35 5.83
C PHE A 140 5.97 -2.52 5.17
N LEU A 141 5.89 -2.40 3.87
CA LEU A 141 6.82 -1.63 3.05
C LEU A 141 6.08 -0.98 1.88
N ALA A 142 6.06 0.35 1.82
CA ALA A 142 5.67 1.07 0.61
C ALA A 142 6.88 1.20 -0.33
N ASN A 143 6.71 0.84 -1.61
CA ASN A 143 7.80 0.89 -2.58
C ASN A 143 7.32 1.25 -4.01
N PRO A 144 7.40 2.55 -4.43
CA PRO A 144 8.09 3.65 -3.76
C PRO A 144 7.41 4.10 -2.46
N ASN A 145 8.21 4.66 -1.53
CA ASN A 145 7.74 5.02 -0.21
C ASN A 145 6.89 6.30 -0.21
N ASN A 146 5.82 6.28 0.53
CA ASN A 146 5.01 7.45 0.88
C ASN A 146 5.28 7.80 2.35
N PRO A 147 5.77 9.02 2.69
CA PRO A 147 5.78 10.23 1.88
C PRO A 147 7.11 10.56 1.19
N THR A 148 8.18 9.78 1.38
CA THR A 148 9.55 10.20 1.04
C THR A 148 9.87 10.14 -0.46
N GLY A 149 9.10 9.37 -1.24
CA GLY A 149 9.34 9.15 -2.67
C GLY A 149 10.59 8.29 -2.97
N THR A 150 11.31 7.85 -1.95
CA THR A 150 12.47 6.96 -2.10
C THR A 150 12.02 5.53 -2.34
N TYR A 151 12.90 4.68 -2.83
CA TYR A 151 12.56 3.28 -3.12
C TYR A 151 13.72 2.32 -2.83
N LEU A 152 13.37 1.07 -2.55
CA LEU A 152 14.31 -0.05 -2.57
C LEU A 152 14.46 -0.56 -4.01
N LYS A 153 15.71 -0.77 -4.41
CA LYS A 153 16.04 -1.40 -5.69
C LYS A 153 15.58 -2.86 -5.70
N LYS A 154 15.40 -3.44 -6.89
CA LYS A 154 15.07 -4.86 -7.06
C LYS A 154 15.90 -5.79 -6.19
N ILE A 155 17.23 -5.59 -6.16
CA ILE A 155 18.13 -6.46 -5.40
C ILE A 155 17.95 -6.30 -3.88
N GLU A 156 17.68 -5.08 -3.42
CA GLU A 156 17.41 -4.78 -2.00
C GLU A 156 16.10 -5.44 -1.54
N LEU A 157 15.04 -5.37 -2.38
CA LEU A 157 13.75 -5.98 -2.08
C LEU A 157 13.82 -7.52 -2.03
N ILE A 158 14.56 -8.12 -2.97
CA ILE A 158 14.82 -9.57 -2.95
C ILE A 158 15.64 -9.96 -1.72
N SER A 159 16.66 -9.15 -1.36
CA SER A 159 17.48 -9.37 -0.15
C SER A 159 16.64 -9.31 1.10
N LEU A 160 15.73 -8.32 1.22
CA LEU A 160 14.80 -8.22 2.34
C LEU A 160 13.99 -9.52 2.48
N ARG A 161 13.34 -9.99 1.41
CA ARG A 161 12.53 -11.24 1.47
C ARG A 161 13.37 -12.45 1.87
N LYS A 162 14.62 -12.57 1.38
CA LYS A 162 15.51 -13.68 1.72
C LYS A 162 15.95 -13.66 3.19
N LYS A 163 16.17 -12.48 3.76
CA LYS A 163 16.57 -12.31 5.18
C LYS A 163 15.40 -12.50 6.15
N LEU A 164 14.16 -12.29 5.71
CA LEU A 164 12.98 -12.48 6.55
C LEU A 164 12.63 -13.96 6.68
N ASN A 165 12.28 -14.40 7.90
CA ASN A 165 11.69 -15.71 8.13
C ASN A 165 10.45 -15.90 7.25
N GLN A 166 10.25 -17.11 6.70
CA GLN A 166 9.12 -17.43 5.83
C GLN A 166 7.76 -17.26 6.51
N LYS A 167 7.69 -17.37 7.83
CA LYS A 167 6.47 -17.17 8.63
C LYS A 167 6.08 -15.70 8.78
N ILE A 168 6.95 -14.75 8.38
CA ILE A 168 6.66 -13.32 8.43
C ILE A 168 6.05 -12.90 7.10
N LEU A 169 4.87 -12.32 7.14
CA LEU A 169 4.21 -11.73 5.97
C LEU A 169 4.91 -10.42 5.58
N LEU A 170 5.48 -10.38 4.39
CA LEU A 170 5.98 -9.14 3.79
C LEU A 170 4.88 -8.54 2.92
N VAL A 171 4.34 -7.42 3.34
CA VAL A 171 3.34 -6.65 2.58
C VAL A 171 4.05 -5.52 1.85
N ILE A 172 4.00 -5.55 0.53
CA ILE A 172 4.60 -4.53 -0.33
C ILE A 172 3.45 -3.70 -0.90
N ASP A 173 3.42 -2.42 -0.55
CA ASP A 173 2.45 -1.46 -1.04
C ASP A 173 3.04 -0.77 -2.28
N ASP A 174 2.53 -1.17 -3.43
CA ASP A 174 2.95 -0.70 -4.75
C ASP A 174 2.04 0.45 -5.28
N ALA A 175 1.36 1.21 -4.41
CA ALA A 175 0.37 2.23 -4.80
C ALA A 175 0.88 3.26 -5.81
N TYR A 176 2.18 3.45 -5.91
CA TYR A 176 2.81 4.44 -6.80
C TYR A 176 3.78 3.83 -7.82
N PHE A 177 3.76 2.53 -8.05
CA PHE A 177 4.75 1.87 -8.90
C PHE A 177 4.69 2.31 -10.37
N GLU A 178 3.54 2.73 -10.87
CA GLU A 178 3.39 3.21 -12.25
C GLU A 178 4.16 4.50 -12.53
N TYR A 179 4.50 5.27 -11.50
CA TYR A 179 5.34 6.47 -11.64
C TYR A 179 6.84 6.15 -11.78
N MET A 180 7.24 4.89 -11.51
CA MET A 180 8.64 4.49 -11.51
C MET A 180 9.14 4.20 -12.92
N LYS A 181 10.21 4.93 -13.32
CA LYS A 181 10.89 4.75 -14.61
C LYS A 181 12.31 4.17 -14.46
N ASN A 182 12.76 3.97 -13.24
CA ASN A 182 14.12 3.52 -12.92
C ASN A 182 14.31 2.05 -13.31
N LYS A 183 15.37 1.75 -14.07
CA LYS A 183 15.67 0.38 -14.54
C LYS A 183 15.97 -0.61 -13.41
N ASP A 184 16.48 -0.14 -12.29
CA ASP A 184 16.79 -0.93 -11.09
C ASP A 184 15.62 -1.13 -10.12
N TYR A 185 14.46 -0.52 -10.43
CA TYR A 185 13.20 -0.74 -9.72
C TYR A 185 12.40 -1.92 -10.32
N LYS A 186 11.69 -2.65 -9.48
CA LYS A 186 10.62 -3.59 -9.84
C LYS A 186 9.56 -3.58 -8.76
N SER A 187 8.29 -3.67 -9.17
CA SER A 187 7.16 -3.81 -8.24
C SER A 187 7.24 -5.12 -7.45
N GLY A 188 6.61 -5.17 -6.29
CA GLY A 188 6.48 -6.40 -5.51
C GLY A 188 5.75 -7.47 -6.29
N LEU A 189 4.71 -7.09 -7.03
CA LEU A 189 3.96 -8.01 -7.89
C LEU A 189 4.86 -8.66 -8.95
N ASP A 190 5.65 -7.87 -9.67
CA ASP A 190 6.56 -8.40 -10.71
C ASP A 190 7.62 -9.36 -10.16
N LEU A 191 8.04 -9.14 -8.92
CA LEU A 191 9.07 -9.97 -8.28
C LEU A 191 8.52 -11.27 -7.68
N PHE A 192 7.27 -11.28 -7.21
CA PHE A 192 6.77 -12.34 -6.36
C PHE A 192 5.45 -13.01 -6.82
N LYS A 193 4.84 -12.56 -7.93
CA LYS A 193 3.55 -13.09 -8.40
C LYS A 193 3.52 -14.60 -8.70
N ASN A 194 4.66 -15.22 -8.96
CA ASN A 194 4.79 -16.64 -9.27
C ASN A 194 5.45 -17.44 -8.12
N LYS A 195 5.45 -16.89 -6.90
CA LYS A 195 6.06 -17.55 -5.74
C LYS A 195 5.01 -17.85 -4.66
#